data_583c5a50175a3ab54b345697ad6e3f75
#
_entry.id   583c5a50175a3ab54b345697ad6e3f75
#
_cell.length_a   1.000
_cell.length_b   1.000
_cell.length_c   1.000
_cell.angle_alpha   90.00
_cell.angle_beta   90.00
_cell.angle_gamma   90.00
#
_symmetry.space_group_name_H-M   'P 1'
#
loop_
_entity.id
_entity.type
_entity.pdbx_description
1 polymer ?
#
loop_
_entity_poly.entity_id
_entity_poly.type
_entity_poly.pdbx_seq_one_letter_code
_entity_poly.pdbx_strand_id
1 'polypeptide(L)'
;SGGFSNSRAAVYGVLGEVPVARSVRPDDLYTLHGSPNLQDPVLLIHLTGWIDAGLCAHEATETILGQIAPVTVAEFETEWLLDHRARRPTMHIVEGVNVGLDWPEITLVSGRDATGNDILVLHGAEPDHNWRSFCDAVVSLSQRFGVRRVIGLGSYPASSPHTRPSRLSVTAATPDLASLGFTPATLCLLYTSDA
;
A
#
# COMPACT_ATOMS: atom_id res chain seq x y z
N SER A 1 49.64 -11.72 -56.70
CA SER A 1 49.07 -12.55 -55.64
C SER A 1 49.15 -11.83 -54.31
N GLY A 2 48.08 -11.13 -53.97
CA GLY A 2 47.98 -10.38 -52.74
C GLY A 2 47.05 -11.12 -51.77
N GLY A 3 47.61 -11.54 -50.64
CA GLY A 3 46.86 -12.20 -49.58
C GLY A 3 46.16 -11.13 -48.71
N PHE A 4 44.86 -11.22 -48.64
CA PHE A 4 44.06 -10.45 -47.64
C PHE A 4 44.12 -11.19 -46.32
N SER A 5 44.85 -10.62 -45.36
CA SER A 5 44.79 -11.05 -43.95
C SER A 5 43.55 -10.49 -43.29
N ASN A 6 42.63 -11.36 -42.93
CA ASN A 6 41.39 -11.02 -42.26
C ASN A 6 41.62 -11.05 -40.73
N SER A 7 42.09 -9.93 -40.14
CA SER A 7 42.22 -9.83 -38.69
C SER A 7 40.86 -9.53 -38.08
N ARG A 8 40.15 -10.56 -37.59
CA ARG A 8 39.04 -10.36 -36.67
C ARG A 8 39.57 -9.99 -35.28
N ALA A 9 39.59 -8.71 -34.96
CA ALA A 9 39.78 -8.26 -33.59
C ALA A 9 38.51 -8.65 -32.79
N ALA A 10 38.62 -9.67 -31.92
CA ALA A 10 37.61 -9.96 -30.95
C ALA A 10 37.72 -8.95 -29.82
N VAL A 11 36.79 -8.00 -29.74
CA VAL A 11 36.64 -7.12 -28.59
C VAL A 11 35.93 -7.90 -27.50
N TYR A 12 36.67 -8.58 -26.65
CA TYR A 12 36.16 -9.05 -25.37
C TYR A 12 36.15 -7.86 -24.41
N GLY A 13 35.01 -7.15 -24.37
CA GLY A 13 34.74 -6.23 -23.27
C GLY A 13 34.60 -7.06 -22.00
N VAL A 14 35.41 -6.76 -20.99
CA VAL A 14 35.17 -7.21 -19.62
C VAL A 14 33.82 -6.61 -19.22
N LEU A 15 32.78 -7.44 -19.21
CA LEU A 15 31.51 -7.08 -18.57
C LEU A 15 31.82 -6.97 -17.09
N GLY A 16 32.04 -5.73 -16.62
CA GLY A 16 32.03 -5.45 -15.19
C GLY A 16 30.74 -5.98 -14.59
N GLU A 17 30.79 -6.44 -13.34
CA GLU A 17 29.60 -6.89 -12.62
C GLU A 17 28.50 -5.84 -12.81
N VAL A 18 27.41 -6.26 -13.47
CA VAL A 18 26.21 -5.43 -13.54
C VAL A 18 25.70 -5.33 -12.10
N PRO A 19 25.62 -4.12 -11.51
CA PRO A 19 25.11 -3.99 -10.16
C PRO A 19 23.72 -4.62 -10.14
N VAL A 20 23.57 -5.71 -9.41
CA VAL A 20 22.24 -6.27 -9.11
C VAL A 20 21.49 -5.11 -8.44
N ALA A 21 20.36 -4.73 -9.00
CA ALA A 21 19.52 -3.69 -8.44
C ALA A 21 19.36 -4.02 -6.95
N ARG A 22 19.91 -3.16 -6.07
CA ARG A 22 19.80 -3.36 -4.63
C ARG A 22 18.31 -3.37 -4.31
N SER A 23 17.81 -4.50 -3.84
CA SER A 23 16.50 -4.52 -3.21
C SER A 23 16.56 -3.52 -2.05
N VAL A 24 15.64 -2.57 -2.04
CA VAL A 24 15.53 -1.62 -0.94
C VAL A 24 15.20 -2.43 0.31
N ARG A 25 15.95 -2.20 1.40
CA ARG A 25 15.67 -2.92 2.66
C ARG A 25 14.36 -2.41 3.23
N PRO A 26 13.57 -3.27 3.88
CA PRO A 26 12.30 -2.86 4.49
C PRO A 26 12.42 -1.64 5.41
N ASP A 27 13.48 -1.60 6.22
CA ASP A 27 13.72 -0.52 7.18
C ASP A 27 14.13 0.82 6.52
N ASP A 28 14.57 0.79 5.26
CA ASP A 28 14.91 2.00 4.49
C ASP A 28 13.67 2.60 3.80
N LEU A 29 12.51 1.92 3.87
CA LEU A 29 11.29 2.33 3.20
C LEU A 29 10.38 3.24 4.03
N TYR A 30 10.69 3.49 5.29
CA TYR A 30 9.86 4.34 6.14
C TYR A 30 10.69 5.09 7.17
N THR A 31 10.16 6.24 7.57
CA THR A 31 10.66 7.02 8.69
C THR A 31 9.68 6.91 9.86
N LEU A 32 10.19 6.55 11.06
CA LEU A 32 9.39 6.51 12.28
C LEU A 32 9.36 7.88 12.94
N HIS A 33 8.15 8.37 13.24
CA HIS A 33 7.93 9.63 13.97
C HIS A 33 7.65 9.42 15.46
N GLY A 34 7.39 8.17 15.86
CA GLY A 34 7.12 7.86 17.25
C GLY A 34 7.07 6.36 17.52
N SER A 35 7.01 6.01 18.80
CA SER A 35 6.84 4.62 19.25
C SER A 35 5.75 4.61 20.33
N PRO A 36 4.47 4.75 19.92
CA PRO A 36 3.36 4.73 20.87
C PRO A 36 3.31 3.39 21.61
N ASN A 37 2.96 3.46 22.89
CA ASN A 37 2.71 2.25 23.68
C ASN A 37 1.28 1.81 23.45
N LEU A 38 1.08 0.80 22.60
CA LEU A 38 -0.22 0.29 22.20
C LEU A 38 -0.51 -1.05 22.90
N GLN A 39 -1.79 -1.30 23.17
CA GLN A 39 -2.26 -2.55 23.79
C GLN A 39 -3.03 -3.37 22.76
N ASP A 40 -2.41 -4.46 22.29
CA ASP A 40 -3.00 -5.41 21.32
C ASP A 40 -3.72 -4.72 20.14
N PRO A 41 -3.11 -3.76 19.43
CA PRO A 41 -3.80 -2.97 18.43
C PRO A 41 -4.26 -3.82 17.24
N VAL A 42 -5.30 -3.33 16.57
CA VAL A 42 -5.71 -3.80 15.25
C VAL A 42 -5.10 -2.88 14.21
N LEU A 43 -4.50 -3.45 13.16
CA LEU A 43 -4.05 -2.70 11.99
C LEU A 43 -5.12 -2.76 10.90
N LEU A 44 -5.66 -1.61 10.54
CA LEU A 44 -6.46 -1.44 9.33
C LEU A 44 -5.56 -0.99 8.19
N ILE A 45 -5.77 -1.57 7.01
CA ILE A 45 -5.03 -1.20 5.80
C ILE A 45 -6.04 -0.82 4.72
N HIS A 46 -5.90 0.39 4.19
CA HIS A 46 -6.58 0.85 2.99
C HIS A 46 -5.61 1.62 2.11
N LEU A 47 -5.27 1.07 0.97
CA LEU A 47 -4.41 1.70 -0.03
C LEU A 47 -5.23 1.98 -1.29
N THR A 48 -5.20 3.24 -1.74
CA THR A 48 -5.91 3.67 -2.94
C THR A 48 -5.16 3.17 -4.18
N GLY A 49 -5.81 2.33 -4.96
CA GLY A 49 -5.19 1.71 -6.12
C GLY A 49 -6.23 1.33 -7.18
N TRP A 50 -6.22 0.06 -7.53
CA TRP A 50 -6.96 -0.42 -8.68
C TRP A 50 -8.48 -0.52 -8.46
N ILE A 51 -8.96 -0.99 -7.32
CA ILE A 51 -10.40 -1.17 -7.09
C ILE A 51 -10.81 -0.61 -5.71
N ASP A 52 -11.68 0.38 -5.76
CA ASP A 52 -12.54 0.78 -4.64
C ASP A 52 -13.93 1.14 -5.19
N ALA A 53 -14.78 0.14 -5.39
CA ALA A 53 -16.09 0.32 -5.99
C ALA A 53 -16.98 1.24 -5.15
N GLY A 54 -17.35 2.37 -5.76
CA GLY A 54 -18.14 3.40 -5.10
C GLY A 54 -17.40 4.12 -3.97
N LEU A 55 -16.07 4.06 -3.92
CA LEU A 55 -15.23 4.66 -2.88
C LEU A 55 -15.57 4.21 -1.46
N CYS A 56 -16.14 3.01 -1.31
CA CYS A 56 -16.65 2.55 -0.01
C CYS A 56 -15.54 2.34 1.03
N ALA A 57 -14.40 1.81 0.62
CA ALA A 57 -13.28 1.59 1.53
C ALA A 57 -12.58 2.92 1.87
N HIS A 58 -12.48 3.83 0.93
CA HIS A 58 -12.00 5.19 1.14
C HIS A 58 -12.85 5.93 2.18
N GLU A 59 -14.15 6.02 1.96
CA GLU A 59 -15.09 6.71 2.86
C GLU A 59 -15.11 6.09 4.26
N ALA A 60 -15.00 4.76 4.36
CA ALA A 60 -14.89 4.07 5.64
C ALA A 60 -13.59 4.45 6.36
N THR A 61 -12.48 4.51 5.64
CA THR A 61 -11.17 4.90 6.19
C THR A 61 -11.18 6.34 6.66
N GLU A 62 -11.68 7.28 5.86
CA GLU A 62 -11.81 8.69 6.24
C GLU A 62 -12.70 8.88 7.47
N THR A 63 -13.81 8.13 7.55
CA THR A 63 -14.68 8.14 8.73
C THR A 63 -13.94 7.68 9.98
N ILE A 64 -13.15 6.62 9.89
CA ILE A 64 -12.35 6.09 11.01
C ILE A 64 -11.28 7.11 11.40
N LEU A 65 -10.53 7.65 10.45
CA LEU A 65 -9.50 8.66 10.69
C LEU A 65 -10.07 9.89 11.38
N GLY A 66 -11.27 10.35 10.98
CA GLY A 66 -11.97 11.46 11.62
C GLY A 66 -12.38 11.19 13.07
N GLN A 67 -12.50 9.94 13.49
CA GLN A 67 -12.94 9.55 14.83
C GLN A 67 -11.79 9.28 15.80
N ILE A 68 -10.63 8.81 15.31
CA ILE A 68 -9.54 8.31 16.16
C ILE A 68 -8.54 9.37 16.61
N ALA A 69 -8.66 10.63 16.16
CA ALA A 69 -7.66 11.68 16.38
C ALA A 69 -6.24 11.18 16.02
N PRO A 70 -5.96 10.92 14.74
CA PRO A 70 -4.80 10.17 14.31
C PRO A 70 -3.48 10.89 14.62
N VAL A 71 -2.49 10.12 15.07
CA VAL A 71 -1.12 10.57 15.27
C VAL A 71 -0.21 9.77 14.36
N THR A 72 0.58 10.45 13.54
CA THR A 72 1.51 9.80 12.61
C THR A 72 2.58 9.02 13.38
N VAL A 73 2.72 7.76 13.02
CA VAL A 73 3.68 6.82 13.60
C VAL A 73 4.83 6.55 12.63
N ALA A 74 4.50 6.37 11.36
CA ALA A 74 5.49 6.19 10.30
C ALA A 74 4.99 6.79 8.98
N GLU A 75 5.93 7.31 8.20
CA GLU A 75 5.73 7.75 6.82
C GLU A 75 6.62 6.93 5.90
N PHE A 76 6.06 6.44 4.81
CA PHE A 76 6.81 5.65 3.84
C PHE A 76 7.46 6.55 2.77
N GLU A 77 8.62 6.13 2.32
CA GLU A 77 9.42 6.83 1.29
C GLU A 77 8.81 6.61 -0.10
N THR A 78 7.92 7.51 -0.50
CA THR A 78 7.15 7.38 -1.76
C THR A 78 8.01 7.42 -3.01
N GLU A 79 9.20 8.03 -2.98
CA GLU A 79 10.17 8.03 -4.08
C GLU A 79 10.61 6.60 -4.48
N TRP A 80 10.59 5.65 -3.55
CA TRP A 80 10.91 4.25 -3.82
C TRP A 80 9.70 3.40 -4.16
N LEU A 81 8.51 3.87 -3.79
CA LEU A 81 7.29 3.09 -3.85
C LEU A 81 6.34 3.50 -4.97
N LEU A 82 6.33 4.77 -5.39
CA LEU A 82 5.34 5.29 -6.31
C LEU A 82 5.94 5.71 -7.65
N ASP A 83 5.19 5.48 -8.72
CA ASP A 83 5.44 6.10 -10.03
C ASP A 83 4.74 7.46 -10.10
N HIS A 84 5.48 8.54 -9.87
CA HIS A 84 4.94 9.90 -9.93
C HIS A 84 4.47 10.35 -11.33
N ARG A 85 4.69 9.56 -12.36
CA ARG A 85 4.08 9.77 -13.68
C ARG A 85 2.63 9.31 -13.71
N ALA A 86 2.34 8.21 -13.00
CA ALA A 86 0.98 7.68 -12.84
C ALA A 86 0.22 8.39 -11.72
N ARG A 87 0.93 8.74 -10.63
CA ARG A 87 0.39 9.39 -9.43
C ARG A 87 1.02 10.76 -9.24
N ARG A 88 0.55 11.71 -10.04
CA ARG A 88 1.07 13.08 -9.99
C ARG A 88 0.60 13.82 -8.75
N PRO A 89 1.42 14.75 -8.20
CA PRO A 89 0.97 15.62 -7.14
C PRO A 89 -0.19 16.51 -7.60
N THR A 90 -1.09 16.82 -6.68
CA THR A 90 -2.21 17.74 -6.91
C THR A 90 -1.73 19.16 -6.69
N MET A 91 -1.89 20.02 -7.70
CA MET A 91 -1.55 21.44 -7.61
C MET A 91 -2.76 22.25 -7.16
N HIS A 92 -2.59 23.09 -6.15
CA HIS A 92 -3.60 24.03 -5.68
C HIS A 92 -3.40 25.40 -6.29
N ILE A 93 -4.42 25.88 -7.02
CA ILE A 93 -4.39 27.19 -7.65
C ILE A 93 -5.50 28.06 -7.04
N VAL A 94 -5.12 29.19 -6.47
CA VAL A 94 -6.06 30.21 -5.96
C VAL A 94 -5.81 31.51 -6.73
N GLU A 95 -6.86 32.04 -7.36
CA GLU A 95 -6.79 33.26 -8.16
C GLU A 95 -5.64 33.30 -9.21
N GLY A 96 -5.36 32.13 -9.83
CA GLY A 96 -4.30 31.98 -10.83
C GLY A 96 -2.87 31.81 -10.26
N VAL A 97 -2.72 31.77 -8.94
CA VAL A 97 -1.44 31.56 -8.26
C VAL A 97 -1.36 30.14 -7.72
N ASN A 98 -0.23 29.45 -7.97
CA ASN A 98 0.05 28.17 -7.34
C ASN A 98 0.37 28.41 -5.86
N VAL A 99 -0.46 27.88 -4.97
CA VAL A 99 -0.32 28.00 -3.51
C VAL A 99 0.20 26.75 -2.83
N GLY A 100 0.36 25.63 -3.55
CA GLY A 100 0.90 24.40 -2.99
C GLY A 100 0.79 23.19 -3.92
N LEU A 101 1.50 22.13 -3.52
CA LEU A 101 1.47 20.81 -4.15
C LEU A 101 1.28 19.77 -3.05
N ASP A 102 0.27 18.90 -3.21
CA ASP A 102 0.08 17.74 -2.35
C ASP A 102 0.63 16.52 -3.08
N TRP A 103 1.63 15.91 -2.49
CA TRP A 103 2.22 14.67 -2.99
C TRP A 103 1.44 13.46 -2.47
N PRO A 104 1.33 12.38 -3.27
CA PRO A 104 0.75 11.15 -2.77
C PRO A 104 1.61 10.58 -1.63
N GLU A 105 0.97 10.17 -0.56
CA GLU A 105 1.61 9.69 0.66
C GLU A 105 1.17 8.26 0.97
N ILE A 106 1.98 7.58 1.79
CA ILE A 106 1.63 6.31 2.44
C ILE A 106 2.02 6.47 3.91
N THR A 107 1.03 6.45 4.78
CA THR A 107 1.21 6.84 6.18
C THR A 107 0.60 5.79 7.11
N LEU A 108 1.32 5.48 8.19
CA LEU A 108 0.83 4.71 9.32
C LEU A 108 0.52 5.65 10.45
N VAL A 109 -0.74 5.67 10.88
CA VAL A 109 -1.18 6.47 12.02
C VAL A 109 -1.69 5.58 13.14
N SER A 110 -1.65 6.08 14.37
CA SER A 110 -2.25 5.45 15.55
C SER A 110 -3.35 6.31 16.13
N GLY A 111 -4.30 5.68 16.80
CA GLY A 111 -5.37 6.36 17.52
C GLY A 111 -6.14 5.39 18.40
N ARG A 112 -7.29 5.83 18.90
CA ARG A 112 -8.20 4.99 19.68
C ARG A 112 -9.59 4.99 19.06
N ASP A 113 -10.18 3.81 18.99
CA ASP A 113 -11.57 3.68 18.55
C ASP A 113 -12.56 4.22 19.60
N ALA A 114 -13.84 4.27 19.25
CA ALA A 114 -14.89 4.78 20.13
C ALA A 114 -15.07 3.95 21.43
N THR A 115 -14.51 2.75 21.48
CA THR A 115 -14.55 1.85 22.65
C THR A 115 -13.26 1.92 23.48
N GLY A 116 -12.28 2.72 23.04
CA GLY A 116 -11.01 2.96 23.73
C GLY A 116 -9.92 1.93 23.36
N ASN A 117 -10.13 1.06 22.37
CA ASN A 117 -9.10 0.15 21.90
C ASN A 117 -8.10 0.89 21.00
N ASP A 118 -6.85 0.49 21.11
CA ASP A 118 -5.80 1.02 20.26
C ASP A 118 -5.93 0.48 18.83
N ILE A 119 -5.81 1.37 17.85
CA ILE A 119 -5.90 1.09 16.43
C ILE A 119 -4.72 1.71 15.67
N LEU A 120 -4.23 1.01 14.69
CA LEU A 120 -3.31 1.50 13.67
C LEU A 120 -4.04 1.54 12.33
N VAL A 121 -3.80 2.57 11.55
CA VAL A 121 -4.34 2.70 10.19
C VAL A 121 -3.19 2.99 9.24
N LEU A 122 -2.96 2.07 8.30
CA LEU A 122 -2.08 2.26 7.17
C LEU A 122 -2.93 2.69 5.98
N HIS A 123 -2.71 3.92 5.54
CA HIS A 123 -3.50 4.50 4.44
C HIS A 123 -2.62 5.29 3.47
N GLY A 124 -3.15 5.56 2.29
CA GLY A 124 -2.47 6.31 1.25
C GLY A 124 -2.51 5.61 -0.10
N ALA A 125 -1.51 5.87 -0.93
CA ALA A 125 -1.42 5.29 -2.26
C ALA A 125 -0.92 3.84 -2.23
N GLU A 126 -1.46 2.99 -3.10
CA GLU A 126 -0.92 1.65 -3.34
C GLU A 126 0.45 1.73 -3.99
N PRO A 127 1.48 0.99 -3.52
CA PRO A 127 2.80 0.98 -4.13
C PRO A 127 2.77 0.50 -5.59
N ASP A 128 3.51 1.20 -6.46
CA ASP A 128 3.76 0.77 -7.84
C ASP A 128 5.01 -0.11 -7.93
N HIS A 129 5.95 0.05 -6.97
CA HIS A 129 7.25 -0.62 -6.95
C HIS A 129 7.58 -1.21 -5.58
N ASN A 130 8.59 -2.08 -5.53
CA ASN A 130 9.15 -2.64 -4.29
C ASN A 130 8.13 -3.31 -3.35
N TRP A 131 7.09 -3.89 -3.89
CA TRP A 131 5.98 -4.51 -3.15
C TRP A 131 6.42 -5.47 -2.05
N ARG A 132 7.42 -6.34 -2.34
CA ARG A 132 7.90 -7.31 -1.33
C ARG A 132 8.52 -6.60 -0.15
N SER A 133 9.42 -5.65 -0.40
CA SER A 133 10.05 -4.86 0.67
C SER A 133 9.03 -4.04 1.45
N PHE A 134 8.00 -3.51 0.78
CA PHE A 134 6.88 -2.82 1.43
C PHE A 134 6.09 -3.78 2.35
N CYS A 135 5.71 -4.96 1.87
CA CYS A 135 5.04 -5.96 2.70
C CYS A 135 5.89 -6.36 3.90
N ASP A 136 7.19 -6.59 3.71
CA ASP A 136 8.11 -6.94 4.80
C ASP A 136 8.22 -5.79 5.82
N ALA A 137 8.22 -4.52 5.37
CA ALA A 137 8.19 -3.36 6.24
C ALA A 137 6.90 -3.28 7.07
N VAL A 138 5.73 -3.52 6.45
CA VAL A 138 4.44 -3.55 7.16
C VAL A 138 4.39 -4.69 8.18
N VAL A 139 4.93 -5.86 7.86
CA VAL A 139 5.04 -7.00 8.80
C VAL A 139 5.97 -6.62 9.97
N SER A 140 7.12 -6.01 9.70
CA SER A 140 8.07 -5.56 10.72
C SER A 140 7.44 -4.53 11.67
N LEU A 141 6.73 -3.54 11.13
CA LEU A 141 5.98 -2.55 11.92
C LEU A 141 4.86 -3.21 12.73
N SER A 142 4.14 -4.16 12.16
CA SER A 142 3.08 -4.91 12.86
C SER A 142 3.64 -5.68 14.07
N GLN A 143 4.79 -6.34 13.89
CA GLN A 143 5.48 -7.04 14.98
C GLN A 143 5.99 -6.05 16.04
N ARG A 144 6.57 -4.95 15.63
CA ARG A 144 7.10 -3.90 16.51
C ARG A 144 6.02 -3.33 17.43
N PHE A 145 4.82 -3.11 16.92
CA PHE A 145 3.70 -2.54 17.68
C PHE A 145 2.78 -3.58 18.31
N GLY A 146 3.10 -4.87 18.22
CA GLY A 146 2.31 -5.94 18.82
C GLY A 146 0.92 -6.09 18.20
N VAL A 147 0.79 -5.87 16.88
CA VAL A 147 -0.49 -5.98 16.16
C VAL A 147 -1.05 -7.39 16.30
N ARG A 148 -2.25 -7.49 16.87
CA ARG A 148 -2.94 -8.79 17.06
C ARG A 148 -3.73 -9.24 15.83
N ARG A 149 -4.13 -8.31 14.98
CA ARG A 149 -4.95 -8.59 13.78
C ARG A 149 -4.70 -7.53 12.72
N VAL A 150 -4.62 -7.97 11.47
CA VAL A 150 -4.57 -7.11 10.29
C VAL A 150 -5.86 -7.26 9.52
N ILE A 151 -6.47 -6.15 9.12
CA ILE A 151 -7.72 -6.09 8.35
C ILE A 151 -7.50 -5.18 7.14
N GLY A 152 -7.58 -5.74 5.94
CA GLY A 152 -7.61 -4.97 4.70
C GLY A 152 -9.04 -4.51 4.40
N LEU A 153 -9.21 -3.23 4.12
CA LEU A 153 -10.46 -2.65 3.65
C LEU A 153 -10.40 -2.52 2.14
N GLY A 154 -11.43 -2.98 1.45
CA GLY A 154 -11.55 -2.88 0.01
C GLY A 154 -13.00 -3.03 -0.41
N SER A 155 -13.32 -2.60 -1.62
CA SER A 155 -14.63 -2.82 -2.22
C SER A 155 -14.47 -3.21 -3.68
N TYR A 156 -15.33 -4.10 -4.14
CA TYR A 156 -15.31 -4.61 -5.52
C TYR A 156 -16.70 -4.53 -6.14
N PRO A 157 -16.78 -4.36 -7.48
CA PRO A 157 -18.06 -4.36 -8.17
C PRO A 157 -18.79 -5.69 -8.01
N ALA A 158 -20.04 -5.66 -7.60
CA ALA A 158 -20.88 -6.84 -7.45
C ALA A 158 -22.25 -6.61 -8.11
N SER A 159 -22.83 -7.67 -8.66
CA SER A 159 -24.20 -7.63 -9.22
C SER A 159 -25.22 -7.57 -8.08
N SER A 160 -25.35 -6.39 -7.46
CA SER A 160 -26.30 -6.14 -6.40
C SER A 160 -27.18 -4.93 -6.78
N PRO A 161 -28.52 -5.06 -6.75
CA PRO A 161 -29.38 -3.91 -7.00
C PRO A 161 -29.23 -2.87 -5.89
N HIS A 162 -29.23 -1.59 -6.26
CA HIS A 162 -29.09 -0.46 -5.31
C HIS A 162 -30.23 -0.40 -4.26
N THR A 163 -31.30 -1.14 -4.48
CA THR A 163 -32.46 -1.24 -3.56
C THR A 163 -32.24 -2.24 -2.40
N ARG A 164 -31.12 -2.97 -2.40
CA ARG A 164 -30.79 -3.91 -1.32
C ARG A 164 -29.62 -3.39 -0.50
N PRO A 165 -29.56 -3.70 0.79
CA PRO A 165 -28.39 -3.41 1.62
C PRO A 165 -27.13 -3.99 1.01
N SER A 166 -26.01 -3.26 1.09
CA SER A 166 -24.69 -3.74 0.70
C SER A 166 -24.30 -4.97 1.51
N ARG A 167 -23.69 -5.94 0.86
CA ARG A 167 -23.20 -7.15 1.52
C ARG A 167 -21.74 -6.97 1.87
N LEU A 168 -21.40 -7.33 3.09
CA LEU A 168 -20.01 -7.47 3.52
C LEU A 168 -19.57 -8.91 3.26
N SER A 169 -18.44 -9.07 2.61
CA SER A 169 -17.78 -10.36 2.41
C SER A 169 -16.40 -10.32 3.07
N VAL A 170 -15.93 -11.49 3.49
CA VAL A 170 -14.62 -11.65 4.10
C VAL A 170 -13.83 -12.72 3.38
N THR A 171 -12.54 -12.44 3.17
CA THR A 171 -11.50 -13.43 2.87
C THR A 171 -10.55 -13.44 4.05
N ALA A 172 -10.14 -14.60 4.51
CA ALA A 172 -9.30 -14.70 5.69
C ALA A 172 -8.18 -15.72 5.51
N ALA A 173 -7.07 -15.51 6.21
CA ALA A 173 -5.93 -16.43 6.19
C ALA A 173 -6.23 -17.77 6.89
N THR A 174 -7.21 -17.80 7.80
CA THR A 174 -7.61 -19.00 8.55
C THR A 174 -9.11 -19.17 8.59
N PRO A 175 -9.64 -20.42 8.70
CA PRO A 175 -11.08 -20.68 8.78
C PRO A 175 -11.76 -19.96 9.94
N ASP A 176 -11.09 -19.83 11.09
CA ASP A 176 -11.65 -19.18 12.29
C ASP A 176 -11.97 -17.70 12.04
N LEU A 177 -11.11 -17.02 11.31
CA LEU A 177 -11.32 -15.63 10.92
C LEU A 177 -12.43 -15.50 9.87
N ALA A 178 -12.58 -16.48 8.98
CA ALA A 178 -13.64 -16.49 7.96
C ALA A 178 -15.03 -16.63 8.58
N SER A 179 -15.14 -17.17 9.80
CA SER A 179 -16.41 -17.41 10.50
C SER A 179 -16.95 -16.21 11.30
N LEU A 180 -16.33 -15.03 11.21
CA LEU A 180 -16.68 -13.84 12.02
C LEU A 180 -18.01 -13.15 11.63
N GLY A 181 -18.96 -13.87 11.04
CA GLY A 181 -20.32 -13.39 10.81
C GLY A 181 -20.54 -12.69 9.47
N PHE A 182 -19.55 -12.67 8.60
CA PHE A 182 -19.67 -12.16 7.23
C PHE A 182 -19.89 -13.30 6.23
N THR A 183 -20.38 -12.95 5.03
CA THR A 183 -20.48 -13.93 3.96
C THR A 183 -19.09 -14.28 3.44
N PRO A 184 -18.62 -15.54 3.52
CA PRO A 184 -17.34 -15.91 2.92
C PRO A 184 -17.35 -15.62 1.43
N ALA A 185 -16.32 -14.93 0.94
CA ALA A 185 -16.17 -14.69 -0.47
C ALA A 185 -15.57 -15.92 -1.14
N THR A 186 -16.23 -16.43 -2.17
CA THR A 186 -15.66 -17.40 -3.09
C THR A 186 -15.30 -16.66 -4.37
N LEU A 187 -14.19 -15.91 -4.34
CA LEU A 187 -13.71 -15.15 -5.47
C LEU A 187 -12.33 -15.64 -5.83
N CYS A 188 -12.16 -16.03 -7.09
CA CYS A 188 -10.85 -16.13 -7.70
C CYS A 188 -10.62 -14.81 -8.44
N LEU A 189 -9.89 -13.89 -7.84
CA LEU A 189 -9.40 -12.71 -8.54
C LEU A 189 -8.22 -13.14 -9.38
N LEU A 190 -8.50 -13.63 -10.59
CA LEU A 190 -7.47 -13.75 -11.61
C LEU A 190 -7.19 -12.34 -12.13
N TYR A 191 -6.05 -11.82 -11.75
CA TYR A 191 -5.45 -10.69 -12.47
C TYR A 191 -5.01 -11.22 -13.84
N THR A 192 -5.89 -11.13 -14.81
CA THR A 192 -5.47 -11.22 -16.19
C THR A 192 -5.11 -9.82 -16.64
N SER A 193 -3.81 -9.57 -16.75
CA SER A 193 -3.26 -8.36 -17.36
C SER A 193 -3.39 -8.39 -18.89
N ASP A 194 -4.45 -8.99 -19.41
CA ASP A 194 -4.70 -9.09 -20.84
C ASP A 194 -5.98 -8.33 -21.17
N ALA A 195 -5.81 -7.03 -21.42
CA ALA A 195 -6.72 -6.23 -22.22
C ALA A 195 -5.90 -5.23 -23.03
#